data_013cbadd69107ca4e9f64badbbcc6eed
#
_entry.id   013cbadd69107ca4e9f64badbbcc6eed
#
_cell.length_a   1.000
_cell.length_b   1.000
_cell.length_c   1.000
_cell.angle_alpha   90.00
_cell.angle_beta   90.00
_cell.angle_gamma   90.00
#
_symmetry.space_group_name_H-M   'P 1'
#
loop_
_entity.id
_entity.type
_entity.pdbx_description
1 polymer ?
#
loop_
_entity_poly.entity_id
_entity_poly.type
_entity_poly.pdbx_seq_one_letter_code
_entity_poly.pdbx_strand_id
1 'polypeptide(L)'
;MAVRKFKPTTPGQRNKVISAFDEITCKTPEKSLLEPLRKTGGRNNQGKMTMRYIGGGHKRMYRIIDFLRDKDNMYAEVKTIEYDPNRSARIALVQYEDGQKKYIIAPNGLTVGQKVISGNGVAPEVGNCLPLAEIPLGTLVHNIELRPGQGAAMARSAGTYAQLAAREGNHAILRLPSGETRMVLVTCRATVGIVSNPDHNLESHGKAGRVRHLGRRPRNRGVVMNPVDHPMGGGEGRASGGHPRSRKGLPAKGYKTRNPKATSNKFIIERRKK
;
A
#
# COMPACT_ATOMS: atom_id res chain seq x y z
N MET A 1 16.82 14.51 2.53
CA MET A 1 16.59 13.06 2.35
C MET A 1 15.80 12.55 3.54
N ALA A 2 14.65 11.95 3.28
CA ALA A 2 13.78 11.43 4.35
C ALA A 2 14.28 10.12 4.99
N VAL A 3 15.53 9.70 4.74
CA VAL A 3 16.12 8.48 5.30
C VAL A 3 17.42 8.75 6.04
N ARG A 4 17.59 8.07 7.18
CA ARG A 4 18.77 8.14 8.04
C ARG A 4 19.58 6.85 7.95
N LYS A 5 20.86 6.97 7.60
CA LYS A 5 21.86 5.88 7.67
C LYS A 5 22.53 5.87 9.03
N PHE A 6 22.93 4.68 9.50
CA PHE A 6 23.66 4.51 10.75
C PHE A 6 25.16 4.30 10.50
N LYS A 7 26.00 4.68 11.47
CA LYS A 7 27.43 4.33 11.47
C LYS A 7 27.56 2.80 11.58
N PRO A 8 28.53 2.18 10.90
CA PRO A 8 28.72 0.72 10.89
C PRO A 8 29.41 0.19 12.16
N THR A 9 28.94 0.58 13.34
CA THR A 9 29.51 0.19 14.64
C THR A 9 29.24 -1.28 14.99
N THR A 10 28.20 -1.88 14.45
CA THR A 10 27.84 -3.29 14.65
C THR A 10 27.36 -3.91 13.35
N PRO A 11 27.42 -5.27 13.17
CA PRO A 11 26.92 -5.93 11.96
C PRO A 11 25.46 -5.58 11.63
N GLY A 12 24.61 -5.42 12.64
CA GLY A 12 23.21 -5.07 12.46
C GLY A 12 22.94 -3.61 12.08
N GLN A 13 23.90 -2.70 12.34
CA GLN A 13 23.79 -1.28 11.98
C GLN A 13 24.44 -0.95 10.64
N ARG A 14 25.40 -1.75 10.18
CA ARG A 14 26.18 -1.52 8.94
C ARG A 14 25.30 -1.20 7.74
N ASN A 15 24.23 -1.96 7.52
CA ASN A 15 23.33 -1.81 6.38
C ASN A 15 21.94 -1.28 6.78
N LYS A 16 21.83 -0.71 7.99
CA LYS A 16 20.54 -0.20 8.48
C LYS A 16 20.26 1.20 7.95
N VAL A 17 19.12 1.34 7.31
CA VAL A 17 18.55 2.61 6.85
C VAL A 17 17.11 2.69 7.33
N ILE A 18 16.74 3.77 7.97
CA ILE A 18 15.36 4.00 8.44
C ILE A 18 14.85 5.34 7.95
N SER A 19 13.52 5.50 7.95
CA SER A 19 12.92 6.83 7.76
C SER A 19 13.43 7.80 8.84
N ALA A 20 13.65 9.05 8.46
CA ALA A 20 14.00 10.13 9.40
C ALA A 20 12.79 10.58 10.24
N PHE A 21 11.58 10.36 9.74
CA PHE A 21 10.31 10.76 10.36
C PHE A 21 10.11 12.28 10.49
N ASP A 22 10.76 13.06 9.62
CA ASP A 22 10.73 14.54 9.68
C ASP A 22 9.32 15.11 9.44
N GLU A 23 8.48 14.37 8.68
CA GLU A 23 7.11 14.75 8.35
C GLU A 23 6.10 14.54 9.50
N ILE A 24 6.51 13.82 10.57
CA ILE A 24 5.59 13.42 11.63
C ILE A 24 5.51 14.53 12.69
N THR A 25 4.30 15.04 12.89
CA THR A 25 4.02 16.11 13.85
C THR A 25 3.54 15.59 15.20
N CYS A 26 2.89 14.40 15.24
CA CYS A 26 2.37 13.81 16.47
C CYS A 26 2.75 12.31 16.57
N LYS A 27 3.09 11.87 17.79
CA LYS A 27 3.46 10.48 18.08
C LYS A 27 2.31 9.68 18.70
N THR A 28 1.33 10.35 19.27
CA THR A 28 0.19 9.73 19.94
C THR A 28 -1.02 9.71 19.03
N PRO A 29 -1.59 8.54 18.70
CA PRO A 29 -2.77 8.45 17.85
C PRO A 29 -4.05 8.83 18.62
N GLU A 30 -5.06 9.28 17.88
CA GLU A 30 -6.41 9.53 18.39
C GLU A 30 -7.06 8.21 18.85
N LYS A 31 -7.39 8.13 20.13
CA LYS A 31 -7.87 6.88 20.77
C LYS A 31 -9.21 6.41 20.22
N SER A 32 -10.12 7.32 19.88
CA SER A 32 -11.44 7.00 19.31
C SER A 32 -11.38 6.30 17.96
N LEU A 33 -10.27 6.47 17.22
CA LEU A 33 -10.04 5.90 15.89
C LEU A 33 -9.11 4.67 15.91
N LEU A 34 -8.95 4.02 17.06
CA LEU A 34 -8.11 2.83 17.20
C LEU A 34 -8.94 1.58 17.46
N GLU A 35 -8.60 0.51 16.77
CA GLU A 35 -9.15 -0.83 16.98
C GLU A 35 -8.05 -1.85 17.28
N PRO A 36 -8.33 -2.88 18.11
CA PRO A 36 -7.40 -3.99 18.32
C PRO A 36 -7.14 -4.77 17.03
N LEU A 37 -5.88 -4.90 16.65
CA LEU A 37 -5.49 -5.72 15.50
C LEU A 37 -5.11 -7.13 15.95
N ARG A 38 -6.01 -8.11 15.77
CA ARG A 38 -5.75 -9.51 16.06
C ARG A 38 -4.77 -10.14 15.05
N LYS A 39 -3.82 -10.92 15.56
CA LYS A 39 -2.84 -11.63 14.74
C LYS A 39 -3.37 -13.01 14.35
N THR A 40 -3.59 -13.23 13.07
CA THR A 40 -4.11 -14.51 12.55
C THR A 40 -3.03 -15.57 12.32
N GLY A 41 -1.74 -15.19 12.36
CA GLY A 41 -0.64 -16.11 12.06
C GLY A 41 -0.67 -16.68 10.64
N GLY A 42 -1.27 -16.00 9.69
CA GLY A 42 -1.41 -16.43 8.30
C GLY A 42 -2.54 -17.46 8.07
N ARG A 43 -3.47 -17.58 9.03
CA ARG A 43 -4.66 -18.43 8.91
C ARG A 43 -5.85 -17.61 8.40
N ASN A 44 -6.73 -18.28 7.64
CA ASN A 44 -8.00 -17.72 7.20
C ASN A 44 -9.09 -17.90 8.30
N ASN A 45 -10.34 -17.53 7.99
CA ASN A 45 -11.50 -17.68 8.87
C ASN A 45 -11.81 -19.16 9.21
N GLN A 46 -11.39 -20.12 8.38
CA GLN A 46 -11.52 -21.57 8.62
C GLN A 46 -10.33 -22.17 9.40
N GLY A 47 -9.38 -21.34 9.87
CA GLY A 47 -8.18 -21.80 10.57
C GLY A 47 -7.10 -22.40 9.68
N LYS A 48 -7.31 -22.52 8.36
CA LYS A 48 -6.33 -23.04 7.40
C LYS A 48 -5.23 -22.03 7.11
N MET A 49 -3.97 -22.49 7.10
CA MET A 49 -2.82 -21.66 6.75
C MET A 49 -2.84 -21.33 5.26
N THR A 50 -3.22 -20.08 4.92
CA THR A 50 -3.19 -19.56 3.54
C THR A 50 -1.89 -18.84 3.22
N MET A 51 -1.22 -18.27 4.22
CA MET A 51 0.06 -17.60 4.08
C MET A 51 1.08 -18.14 5.09
N ARG A 52 2.18 -18.71 4.58
CA ARG A 52 3.27 -19.24 5.41
C ARG A 52 4.18 -18.13 5.93
N TYR A 53 4.92 -18.45 6.99
CA TYR A 53 5.95 -17.58 7.57
C TYR A 53 5.43 -16.25 8.12
N ILE A 54 4.18 -16.21 8.52
CA ILE A 54 3.57 -15.09 9.27
C ILE A 54 3.41 -15.53 10.72
N GLY A 55 3.76 -14.65 11.65
CA GLY A 55 3.58 -14.88 13.08
C GLY A 55 4.52 -14.06 13.95
N GLY A 56 4.17 -13.90 15.21
CA GLY A 56 4.88 -13.04 16.15
C GLY A 56 4.74 -11.55 15.80
N GLY A 57 5.84 -10.81 16.01
CA GLY A 57 5.89 -9.37 15.75
C GLY A 57 5.35 -8.52 16.90
N HIS A 58 5.61 -7.21 16.83
CA HIS A 58 5.16 -6.25 17.82
C HIS A 58 3.63 -6.14 17.85
N LYS A 59 3.03 -5.90 19.03
CA LYS A 59 1.59 -5.58 19.18
C LYS A 59 1.29 -4.27 18.44
N ARG A 60 0.19 -4.25 17.68
CA ARG A 60 -0.25 -3.07 16.91
C ARG A 60 -1.72 -2.82 17.13
N MET A 61 -2.10 -1.55 17.06
CA MET A 61 -3.49 -1.13 16.94
C MET A 61 -3.74 -0.74 15.48
N TYR A 62 -4.92 -1.05 14.99
CA TYR A 62 -5.37 -0.59 13.67
C TYR A 62 -5.88 0.84 13.78
N ARG A 63 -5.55 1.70 12.82
CA ARG A 63 -6.12 3.03 12.66
C ARG A 63 -7.24 2.95 11.64
N ILE A 64 -8.42 3.39 12.03
CA ILE A 64 -9.57 3.45 11.12
C ILE A 64 -9.33 4.58 10.12
N ILE A 65 -9.11 4.21 8.86
CA ILE A 65 -8.87 5.18 7.79
C ILE A 65 -10.13 5.37 6.98
N ASP A 66 -10.48 6.61 6.73
CA ASP A 66 -11.57 6.98 5.84
C ASP A 66 -11.12 6.82 4.37
N PHE A 67 -11.51 5.70 3.77
CA PHE A 67 -11.27 5.41 2.36
C PHE A 67 -12.43 5.85 1.47
N LEU A 68 -13.59 6.15 2.05
CA LEU A 68 -14.79 6.57 1.30
C LEU A 68 -14.80 8.07 1.05
N ARG A 69 -14.33 8.86 2.03
CA ARG A 69 -14.40 10.32 1.98
C ARG A 69 -15.83 10.81 1.71
N ASP A 70 -16.79 10.26 2.48
CA ASP A 70 -18.24 10.38 2.32
C ASP A 70 -18.83 11.74 2.72
N LYS A 71 -18.06 12.61 3.38
CA LYS A 71 -18.50 13.95 3.75
C LYS A 71 -18.22 14.93 2.60
N ASP A 72 -19.21 15.03 1.72
CA ASP A 72 -19.13 15.91 0.56
C ASP A 72 -19.34 17.37 0.93
N ASN A 73 -18.60 18.28 0.25
CA ASN A 73 -18.70 19.74 0.35
C ASN A 73 -18.48 20.30 1.77
N MET A 74 -17.82 19.51 2.63
CA MET A 74 -17.46 19.93 3.99
C MET A 74 -15.94 20.00 4.10
N TYR A 75 -15.42 21.13 4.57
CA TYR A 75 -14.00 21.30 4.81
C TYR A 75 -13.54 20.50 6.02
N ALA A 76 -12.37 19.90 5.90
CA ALA A 76 -11.67 19.25 7.00
C ALA A 76 -10.28 19.85 7.13
N GLU A 77 -9.90 20.30 8.32
CA GLU A 77 -8.59 20.85 8.62
C GLU A 77 -7.63 19.74 9.07
N VAL A 78 -6.43 19.72 8.51
CA VAL A 78 -5.36 18.79 8.92
C VAL A 78 -4.81 19.20 10.28
N LYS A 79 -5.03 18.39 11.30
CA LYS A 79 -4.55 18.65 12.67
C LYS A 79 -3.16 18.07 12.92
N THR A 80 -2.92 16.83 12.48
CA THR A 80 -1.62 16.15 12.68
C THR A 80 -1.28 15.25 11.49
N ILE A 81 0.02 15.00 11.30
CA ILE A 81 0.55 13.95 10.41
C ILE A 81 1.21 12.91 11.29
N GLU A 82 0.83 11.63 11.12
CA GLU A 82 1.19 10.56 12.03
C GLU A 82 1.78 9.33 11.33
N TYR A 83 2.53 8.54 12.10
CA TYR A 83 3.03 7.24 11.71
C TYR A 83 1.97 6.16 11.94
N ASP A 84 1.71 5.32 10.93
CA ASP A 84 0.90 4.11 11.09
C ASP A 84 1.78 2.86 10.92
N PRO A 85 1.88 1.96 11.93
CA PRO A 85 2.66 0.72 11.83
C PRO A 85 2.05 -0.33 10.89
N ASN A 86 0.83 -0.12 10.39
CA ASN A 86 0.10 -1.07 9.55
C ASN A 86 0.25 -0.81 8.06
N ARG A 87 0.79 0.36 7.71
CA ARG A 87 1.01 0.78 6.31
C ARG A 87 2.32 1.51 6.13
N SER A 88 2.78 1.60 4.89
CA SER A 88 4.01 2.31 4.55
C SER A 88 3.80 3.83 4.42
N ALA A 89 2.59 4.27 4.06
CA ALA A 89 2.21 5.67 3.95
C ALA A 89 2.05 6.33 5.32
N ARG A 90 2.22 7.66 5.40
CA ARG A 90 1.80 8.47 6.55
C ARG A 90 0.28 8.63 6.52
N ILE A 91 -0.30 8.91 7.67
CA ILE A 91 -1.72 9.23 7.82
C ILE A 91 -1.85 10.65 8.37
N ALA A 92 -2.92 11.34 8.03
CA ALA A 92 -3.26 12.64 8.57
C ALA A 92 -4.56 12.54 9.36
N LEU A 93 -4.56 13.10 10.56
CA LEU A 93 -5.77 13.32 11.33
C LEU A 93 -6.40 14.61 10.83
N VAL A 94 -7.60 14.52 10.31
CA VAL A 94 -8.39 15.66 9.86
C VAL A 94 -9.60 15.85 10.76
N GLN A 95 -9.96 17.09 11.00
CA GLN A 95 -11.15 17.50 11.75
C GLN A 95 -12.07 18.27 10.84
N TYR A 96 -13.28 17.76 10.67
CA TYR A 96 -14.34 18.41 9.92
C TYR A 96 -14.98 19.57 10.71
N GLU A 97 -15.68 20.45 10.03
CA GLU A 97 -16.38 21.60 10.64
C GLU A 97 -17.42 21.18 11.69
N ASP A 98 -18.00 20.00 11.55
CA ASP A 98 -18.91 19.40 12.54
C ASP A 98 -18.21 18.81 13.78
N GLY A 99 -16.89 19.01 13.89
CA GLY A 99 -16.07 18.50 15.01
C GLY A 99 -15.65 17.04 14.87
N GLN A 100 -16.18 16.27 13.91
CA GLN A 100 -15.79 14.88 13.74
C GLN A 100 -14.36 14.76 13.24
N LYS A 101 -13.61 13.85 13.86
CA LYS A 101 -12.25 13.52 13.45
C LYS A 101 -12.23 12.24 12.60
N LYS A 102 -11.44 12.20 11.54
CA LYS A 102 -11.16 11.00 10.74
C LYS A 102 -9.68 10.94 10.37
N TYR A 103 -9.16 9.73 10.16
CA TYR A 103 -7.85 9.55 9.53
C TYR A 103 -8.00 9.42 8.02
N ILE A 104 -7.13 10.08 7.28
CA ILE A 104 -6.96 9.91 5.83
C ILE A 104 -5.53 9.49 5.52
N ILE A 105 -5.29 8.90 4.34
CA ILE A 105 -3.92 8.73 3.85
C ILE A 105 -3.38 10.12 3.50
N ALA A 106 -2.24 10.49 4.08
CA ALA A 106 -1.61 11.77 3.82
C ALA A 106 -1.00 11.78 2.41
N PRO A 107 -1.35 12.72 1.53
CA PRO A 107 -0.60 12.98 0.32
C PRO A 107 0.77 13.58 0.64
N ASN A 108 1.68 13.48 -0.31
CA ASN A 108 3.00 14.10 -0.22
C ASN A 108 2.87 15.63 -0.28
N GLY A 109 3.56 16.32 0.63
CA GLY A 109 3.51 17.79 0.73
C GLY A 109 2.32 18.36 1.51
N LEU A 110 1.45 17.51 2.09
CA LEU A 110 0.38 17.96 2.99
C LEU A 110 0.98 18.57 4.26
N THR A 111 0.45 19.72 4.70
CA THR A 111 0.89 20.43 5.91
C THR A 111 -0.22 20.51 6.95
N VAL A 112 0.17 20.66 8.21
CA VAL A 112 -0.78 20.93 9.31
C VAL A 112 -1.42 22.30 9.10
N GLY A 113 -2.73 22.41 9.36
CA GLY A 113 -3.55 23.61 9.13
C GLY A 113 -4.12 23.71 7.72
N GLN A 114 -3.65 22.91 6.75
CA GLN A 114 -4.22 22.87 5.41
C GLN A 114 -5.66 22.31 5.46
N LYS A 115 -6.54 22.92 4.70
CA LYS A 115 -7.92 22.43 4.53
C LYS A 115 -8.00 21.49 3.34
N VAL A 116 -8.74 20.41 3.50
CA VAL A 116 -9.03 19.42 2.45
C VAL A 116 -10.54 19.22 2.36
N ILE A 117 -11.04 19.01 1.16
CA ILE A 117 -12.47 18.84 0.91
C ILE A 117 -12.69 17.64 -0.03
N SER A 118 -13.89 17.09 0.00
CA SER A 118 -14.32 16.02 -0.90
C SER A 118 -15.66 16.42 -1.53
N GLY A 119 -15.93 15.93 -2.72
CA GLY A 119 -17.21 16.15 -3.38
C GLY A 119 -17.10 16.50 -4.86
N ASN A 120 -18.23 16.89 -5.44
CA ASN A 120 -18.31 17.37 -6.81
C ASN A 120 -18.05 18.88 -6.85
N GLY A 121 -17.49 19.36 -7.96
CA GLY A 121 -17.23 20.80 -8.16
C GLY A 121 -16.12 21.38 -7.28
N VAL A 122 -15.29 20.53 -6.68
CA VAL A 122 -14.18 20.92 -5.80
C VAL A 122 -12.93 21.21 -6.62
N ALA A 123 -12.13 22.19 -6.20
CA ALA A 123 -10.85 22.50 -6.84
C ALA A 123 -9.89 21.28 -6.78
N PRO A 124 -9.16 20.95 -7.87
CA PRO A 124 -8.27 19.79 -7.94
C PRO A 124 -6.92 20.05 -7.25
N GLU A 125 -6.97 20.40 -5.96
CA GLU A 125 -5.81 20.64 -5.12
C GLU A 125 -5.35 19.38 -4.40
N VAL A 126 -4.07 19.36 -3.97
CA VAL A 126 -3.48 18.19 -3.27
C VAL A 126 -4.23 17.88 -1.97
N GLY A 127 -4.74 16.68 -1.86
CA GLY A 127 -5.50 16.18 -0.71
C GLY A 127 -7.02 16.21 -0.91
N ASN A 128 -7.53 16.94 -1.90
CA ASN A 128 -8.94 16.95 -2.24
C ASN A 128 -9.35 15.67 -2.98
N CYS A 129 -10.57 15.21 -2.72
CA CYS A 129 -11.12 13.98 -3.28
C CYS A 129 -12.30 14.30 -4.19
N LEU A 130 -12.15 13.96 -5.49
CA LEU A 130 -13.11 14.28 -6.53
C LEU A 130 -13.42 13.07 -7.41
N PRO A 131 -14.56 13.08 -8.15
CA PRO A 131 -14.76 12.16 -9.26
C PRO A 131 -13.70 12.34 -10.35
N LEU A 132 -13.29 11.25 -10.99
CA LEU A 132 -12.32 11.28 -12.09
C LEU A 132 -12.79 12.12 -13.29
N ALA A 133 -14.10 12.34 -13.40
CA ALA A 133 -14.69 13.23 -14.41
C ALA A 133 -14.19 14.68 -14.29
N GLU A 134 -13.95 15.16 -13.07
CA GLU A 134 -13.65 16.57 -12.77
C GLU A 134 -12.14 16.85 -12.65
N ILE A 135 -11.32 15.82 -12.50
CA ILE A 135 -9.87 15.98 -12.33
C ILE A 135 -9.23 16.29 -13.69
N PRO A 136 -8.40 17.31 -13.83
CA PRO A 136 -7.71 17.63 -15.09
C PRO A 136 -6.86 16.44 -15.60
N LEU A 137 -6.77 16.30 -16.93
CA LEU A 137 -5.90 15.29 -17.54
C LEU A 137 -4.43 15.57 -17.21
N GLY A 138 -3.64 14.51 -17.10
CA GLY A 138 -2.23 14.60 -16.71
C GLY A 138 -2.01 14.64 -15.20
N THR A 139 -3.04 14.92 -14.39
CA THR A 139 -2.93 15.00 -12.92
C THR A 139 -2.56 13.66 -12.30
N LEU A 140 -1.70 13.72 -11.28
CA LEU A 140 -1.34 12.57 -10.47
C LEU A 140 -2.38 12.39 -9.36
N VAL A 141 -2.89 11.18 -9.22
CA VAL A 141 -3.95 10.84 -8.27
C VAL A 141 -3.59 9.57 -7.48
N HIS A 142 -4.14 9.46 -6.30
CA HIS A 142 -4.00 8.30 -5.42
C HIS A 142 -5.34 7.97 -4.74
N ASN A 143 -5.40 6.93 -3.91
CA ASN A 143 -6.65 6.52 -3.26
C ASN A 143 -7.81 6.37 -4.24
N ILE A 144 -7.59 5.64 -5.32
CA ILE A 144 -8.53 5.54 -6.44
C ILE A 144 -9.53 4.43 -6.17
N GLU A 145 -10.80 4.71 -6.36
CA GLU A 145 -11.86 3.71 -6.37
C GLU A 145 -11.81 2.83 -7.63
N LEU A 146 -12.25 1.59 -7.50
CA LEU A 146 -12.47 0.67 -8.63
C LEU A 146 -13.94 0.58 -9.05
N ARG A 147 -14.83 0.86 -8.11
CA ARG A 147 -16.28 0.96 -8.31
C ARG A 147 -16.77 2.17 -7.52
N PRO A 148 -17.71 2.94 -8.04
CA PRO A 148 -18.26 4.09 -7.34
C PRO A 148 -18.79 3.72 -5.96
N GLY A 149 -18.42 4.49 -4.93
CA GLY A 149 -18.87 4.29 -3.55
C GLY A 149 -18.26 3.08 -2.82
N GLN A 150 -17.32 2.36 -3.41
CA GLN A 150 -16.62 1.25 -2.74
C GLN A 150 -15.52 1.70 -1.80
N GLY A 151 -15.08 2.93 -1.93
CA GLY A 151 -13.89 3.47 -1.27
C GLY A 151 -12.59 3.14 -2.00
N ALA A 152 -11.54 3.82 -1.61
CA ALA A 152 -10.23 3.74 -2.24
C ALA A 152 -9.66 2.31 -2.23
N ALA A 153 -9.24 1.80 -3.39
CA ALA A 153 -8.67 0.48 -3.57
C ALA A 153 -7.26 0.48 -4.17
N MET A 154 -6.94 1.43 -5.07
CA MET A 154 -5.65 1.50 -5.75
C MET A 154 -4.81 2.69 -5.26
N ALA A 155 -3.48 2.59 -5.48
CA ALA A 155 -2.51 3.65 -5.16
C ALA A 155 -2.60 4.15 -3.71
N ARG A 156 -2.48 3.23 -2.72
CA ARG A 156 -2.56 3.54 -1.27
C ARG A 156 -1.24 3.39 -0.53
N SER A 157 -0.24 2.77 -1.15
CA SER A 157 1.08 2.55 -0.52
C SER A 157 1.96 3.79 -0.66
N ALA A 158 2.98 3.90 0.20
CA ALA A 158 3.93 5.01 0.18
C ALA A 158 4.49 5.29 -1.22
N GLY A 159 4.50 6.56 -1.62
CA GLY A 159 5.04 7.04 -2.89
C GLY A 159 4.28 6.57 -4.14
N THR A 160 3.14 5.87 -3.99
CA THR A 160 2.36 5.43 -5.16
C THR A 160 1.41 6.50 -5.66
N TYR A 161 1.13 6.45 -6.96
CA TYR A 161 0.20 7.33 -7.66
C TYR A 161 -0.30 6.64 -8.92
N ALA A 162 -1.28 7.19 -9.58
CA ALA A 162 -1.61 6.91 -10.97
C ALA A 162 -1.75 8.25 -11.71
N GLN A 163 -1.48 8.27 -12.99
CA GLN A 163 -1.69 9.44 -13.82
C GLN A 163 -3.01 9.29 -14.57
N LEU A 164 -3.87 10.29 -14.51
CA LEU A 164 -5.06 10.36 -15.34
C LEU A 164 -4.66 10.74 -16.77
N ALA A 165 -4.55 9.73 -17.65
CA ALA A 165 -4.03 9.93 -19.00
C ALA A 165 -5.08 10.46 -19.98
N ALA A 166 -6.29 9.89 -19.95
CA ALA A 166 -7.38 10.28 -20.82
C ALA A 166 -8.75 9.97 -20.21
N ARG A 167 -9.80 10.47 -20.83
CA ARG A 167 -11.20 10.11 -20.56
C ARG A 167 -11.88 9.78 -21.88
N GLU A 168 -12.56 8.64 -21.93
CA GLU A 168 -13.28 8.16 -23.11
C GLU A 168 -14.66 7.68 -22.69
N GLY A 169 -15.71 8.40 -23.10
CA GLY A 169 -17.08 8.13 -22.69
C GLY A 169 -17.21 8.05 -21.16
N ASN A 170 -17.68 6.93 -20.66
CA ASN A 170 -17.91 6.71 -19.22
C ASN A 170 -16.66 6.17 -18.49
N HIS A 171 -15.49 6.13 -19.12
CA HIS A 171 -14.27 5.60 -18.54
C HIS A 171 -13.13 6.62 -18.52
N ALA A 172 -12.41 6.61 -17.41
CA ALA A 172 -11.12 7.29 -17.23
C ALA A 172 -9.99 6.28 -17.44
N ILE A 173 -8.96 6.68 -18.18
CA ILE A 173 -7.78 5.87 -18.45
C ILE A 173 -6.68 6.28 -17.49
N LEU A 174 -6.27 5.34 -16.66
CA LEU A 174 -5.24 5.52 -15.64
C LEU A 174 -3.96 4.78 -16.02
N ARG A 175 -2.85 5.49 -16.02
CA ARG A 175 -1.50 4.93 -16.14
C ARG A 175 -0.93 4.70 -14.74
N LEU A 176 -0.69 3.43 -14.39
CA LEU A 176 -0.15 3.03 -13.09
C LEU A 176 1.40 3.07 -13.10
N PRO A 177 2.07 3.18 -11.92
CA PRO A 177 3.53 3.15 -11.83
C PRO A 177 4.16 1.84 -12.34
N SER A 178 3.37 0.76 -12.37
CA SER A 178 3.79 -0.54 -12.94
C SER A 178 3.92 -0.52 -14.48
N GLY A 179 3.45 0.55 -15.16
CA GLY A 179 3.33 0.63 -16.61
C GLY A 179 2.04 0.03 -17.14
N GLU A 180 1.15 -0.51 -16.30
CA GLU A 180 -0.17 -0.97 -16.71
C GLU A 180 -1.08 0.24 -16.97
N THR A 181 -1.76 0.24 -18.10
CA THR A 181 -2.80 1.23 -18.44
C THR A 181 -4.17 0.57 -18.26
N ARG A 182 -5.03 1.21 -17.47
CA ARG A 182 -6.29 0.63 -17.02
C ARG A 182 -7.45 1.62 -17.10
N MET A 183 -8.62 1.10 -17.48
CA MET A 183 -9.89 1.83 -17.44
C MET A 183 -10.56 1.73 -16.06
N VAL A 184 -11.16 2.82 -15.61
CA VAL A 184 -12.00 2.92 -14.42
C VAL A 184 -13.17 3.85 -14.76
N LEU A 185 -14.34 3.66 -14.16
CA LEU A 185 -15.49 4.56 -14.41
C LEU A 185 -15.16 6.00 -13.99
N VAL A 186 -15.59 6.98 -14.78
CA VAL A 186 -15.35 8.42 -14.48
C VAL A 186 -16.02 8.89 -13.19
N THR A 187 -17.08 8.19 -12.75
CA THR A 187 -17.79 8.44 -11.49
C THR A 187 -17.00 7.95 -10.25
N CYS A 188 -15.97 7.12 -10.44
CA CYS A 188 -15.09 6.73 -9.34
C CYS A 188 -14.33 7.93 -8.80
N ARG A 189 -14.16 7.98 -7.49
CA ARG A 189 -13.43 9.06 -6.81
C ARG A 189 -11.94 8.73 -6.72
N ALA A 190 -11.14 9.78 -6.72
CA ALA A 190 -9.72 9.71 -6.44
C ALA A 190 -9.26 10.95 -5.68
N THR A 191 -8.17 10.82 -4.92
CA THR A 191 -7.55 11.95 -4.22
C THR A 191 -6.40 12.50 -5.07
N VAL A 192 -6.33 13.81 -5.22
CA VAL A 192 -5.28 14.49 -6.00
C VAL A 192 -3.94 14.42 -5.26
N GLY A 193 -2.86 14.17 -5.99
CA GLY A 193 -1.49 14.12 -5.49
C GLY A 193 -0.91 12.70 -5.42
N ILE A 194 0.28 12.59 -4.85
CA ILE A 194 1.04 11.35 -4.63
C ILE A 194 0.93 10.96 -3.16
N VAL A 195 0.95 9.68 -2.83
CA VAL A 195 0.99 9.21 -1.43
C VAL A 195 2.31 9.63 -0.77
N SER A 196 2.26 10.04 0.48
CA SER A 196 3.42 10.42 1.31
C SER A 196 4.48 9.32 1.43
N ASN A 197 5.65 9.69 1.99
CA ASN A 197 6.78 8.79 2.26
C ASN A 197 7.35 8.10 0.99
N PRO A 198 7.68 8.83 -0.09
CA PRO A 198 8.17 8.24 -1.34
C PRO A 198 9.47 7.46 -1.18
N ASP A 199 10.30 7.85 -0.20
CA ASP A 199 11.60 7.23 0.09
C ASP A 199 11.51 5.91 0.89
N HIS A 200 10.30 5.39 1.14
CA HIS A 200 10.11 4.14 1.88
C HIS A 200 10.85 2.93 1.28
N ASN A 201 11.02 2.89 -0.04
CA ASN A 201 11.76 1.84 -0.74
C ASN A 201 13.26 1.85 -0.44
N LEU A 202 13.81 2.96 0.05
CA LEU A 202 15.22 3.10 0.44
C LEU A 202 15.50 2.53 1.84
N GLU A 203 14.47 2.18 2.61
CA GLU A 203 14.63 1.60 3.93
C GLU A 203 15.25 0.21 3.88
N SER A 204 16.24 -0.03 4.76
CA SER A 204 16.87 -1.33 4.95
C SER A 204 16.81 -1.74 6.42
N HIS A 205 16.33 -2.95 6.67
CA HIS A 205 16.19 -3.44 8.05
C HIS A 205 17.51 -3.76 8.74
N GLY A 206 18.57 -4.00 8.00
CA GLY A 206 19.92 -4.27 8.48
C GLY A 206 20.14 -5.62 9.18
N LYS A 207 19.10 -6.20 9.82
CA LYS A 207 19.19 -7.49 10.52
C LYS A 207 17.89 -8.29 10.48
N ALA A 208 17.99 -9.62 10.53
CA ALA A 208 16.86 -10.55 10.53
C ALA A 208 15.88 -10.33 11.71
N GLY A 209 16.41 -9.98 12.90
CA GLY A 209 15.58 -9.73 14.08
C GLY A 209 14.59 -8.58 13.89
N ARG A 210 14.90 -7.56 13.08
CA ARG A 210 13.92 -6.50 12.76
C ARG A 210 12.77 -7.03 11.92
N VAL A 211 13.05 -7.91 10.97
CA VAL A 211 12.02 -8.58 10.16
C VAL A 211 11.12 -9.47 11.04
N ARG A 212 11.71 -10.11 12.08
CA ARG A 212 10.94 -10.85 13.10
C ARG A 212 9.96 -9.94 13.85
N HIS A 213 10.36 -8.74 14.24
CA HIS A 213 9.48 -7.76 14.88
C HIS A 213 8.35 -7.26 13.99
N LEU A 214 8.52 -7.35 12.66
CA LEU A 214 7.44 -7.07 11.70
C LEU A 214 6.42 -8.23 11.56
N GLY A 215 6.66 -9.36 12.25
CA GLY A 215 5.77 -10.52 12.21
C GLY A 215 6.09 -11.52 11.09
N ARG A 216 7.28 -11.45 10.50
CA ARG A 216 7.74 -12.38 9.49
C ARG A 216 8.72 -13.39 10.09
N ARG A 217 8.46 -14.68 9.88
CA ARG A 217 9.34 -15.78 10.29
C ARG A 217 10.40 -16.07 9.22
N PRO A 218 11.53 -16.70 9.60
CA PRO A 218 12.53 -17.17 8.65
C PRO A 218 11.90 -18.08 7.59
N ARG A 219 12.45 -18.05 6.37
CA ARG A 219 11.91 -18.78 5.23
C ARG A 219 12.96 -19.76 4.67
N ASN A 220 12.59 -21.02 4.59
CA ASN A 220 13.41 -22.05 3.96
C ASN A 220 13.15 -22.08 2.45
N ARG A 221 14.22 -22.33 1.68
CA ARG A 221 14.14 -22.55 0.22
C ARG A 221 13.64 -23.97 -0.05
N GLY A 222 12.95 -24.19 -1.18
CA GLY A 222 12.47 -25.50 -1.57
C GLY A 222 13.58 -26.54 -1.77
N VAL A 223 14.76 -26.10 -2.20
CA VAL A 223 15.94 -26.97 -2.43
C VAL A 223 16.46 -27.66 -1.15
N VAL A 224 16.22 -27.06 0.03
CA VAL A 224 16.67 -27.64 1.33
C VAL A 224 15.58 -28.45 2.02
N MET A 225 14.51 -28.75 1.33
CA MET A 225 13.38 -29.56 1.81
C MET A 225 13.50 -30.99 1.28
N ASN A 226 12.74 -31.90 1.86
CA ASN A 226 12.59 -33.26 1.33
C ASN A 226 11.69 -33.28 0.08
N PRO A 227 11.78 -34.31 -0.78
CA PRO A 227 10.95 -34.43 -1.98
C PRO A 227 9.45 -34.37 -1.72
N VAL A 228 8.99 -34.90 -0.59
CA VAL A 228 7.59 -34.85 -0.14
C VAL A 228 7.08 -33.45 0.14
N ASP A 229 7.97 -32.53 0.57
CA ASP A 229 7.60 -31.15 0.96
C ASP A 229 7.66 -30.15 -0.18
N HIS A 230 8.52 -30.43 -1.17
CA HIS A 230 8.74 -29.49 -2.28
C HIS A 230 9.26 -30.21 -3.54
N PRO A 231 8.76 -29.86 -4.75
CA PRO A 231 9.22 -30.46 -6.02
C PRO A 231 10.71 -30.29 -6.31
N MET A 232 11.39 -29.37 -5.65
CA MET A 232 12.84 -29.12 -5.77
C MET A 232 13.62 -29.70 -4.58
N GLY A 233 12.97 -30.46 -3.72
CA GLY A 233 13.59 -31.11 -2.56
C GLY A 233 14.29 -32.42 -2.94
N GLY A 234 15.16 -32.88 -2.03
CA GLY A 234 15.92 -34.12 -2.18
C GLY A 234 17.28 -33.96 -2.84
N GLY A 235 17.93 -35.09 -3.10
CA GLY A 235 19.28 -35.16 -3.65
C GLY A 235 20.36 -35.19 -2.58
N GLU A 236 21.56 -35.58 -2.96
CA GLU A 236 22.77 -35.48 -2.13
C GLU A 236 23.44 -34.11 -2.28
N GLY A 237 23.76 -33.48 -1.17
CA GLY A 237 24.42 -32.16 -1.15
C GLY A 237 23.57 -31.05 -1.78
N ARG A 238 24.17 -30.22 -2.61
CA ARG A 238 23.51 -29.09 -3.29
C ARG A 238 22.87 -29.51 -4.62
N ALA A 239 21.85 -30.33 -4.59
CA ALA A 239 21.07 -30.63 -5.79
C ALA A 239 20.28 -29.40 -6.24
N SER A 240 20.28 -29.08 -7.54
CA SER A 240 19.54 -27.93 -8.10
C SER A 240 18.03 -28.18 -8.21
N GLY A 241 17.57 -29.42 -8.08
CA GLY A 241 16.16 -29.81 -8.16
C GLY A 241 15.52 -29.58 -9.55
N GLY A 242 16.32 -29.36 -10.58
CA GLY A 242 15.87 -29.11 -11.95
C GLY A 242 15.32 -27.72 -12.18
N HIS A 243 14.35 -27.58 -13.07
CA HIS A 243 13.75 -26.29 -13.43
C HIS A 243 13.02 -25.64 -12.23
N PRO A 244 13.22 -24.32 -11.94
CA PRO A 244 12.63 -23.68 -10.77
C PRO A 244 11.11 -23.79 -10.72
N ARG A 245 10.58 -24.38 -9.65
CA ARG A 245 9.16 -24.60 -9.42
C ARG A 245 8.70 -24.04 -8.08
N SER A 246 7.44 -23.69 -8.01
CA SER A 246 6.75 -23.38 -6.75
C SER A 246 6.40 -24.70 -6.02
N ARG A 247 5.98 -24.62 -4.75
CA ARG A 247 5.48 -25.79 -3.99
C ARG A 247 4.32 -26.52 -4.67
N LYS A 248 3.53 -25.82 -5.49
CA LYS A 248 2.43 -26.39 -6.28
C LYS A 248 2.88 -26.97 -7.62
N GLY A 249 4.18 -27.07 -7.87
CA GLY A 249 4.71 -27.59 -9.13
C GLY A 249 4.73 -26.59 -10.30
N LEU A 250 4.15 -25.41 -10.14
CA LEU A 250 4.11 -24.40 -11.19
C LEU A 250 5.49 -23.79 -11.42
N PRO A 251 5.89 -23.49 -12.67
CA PRO A 251 7.15 -22.81 -12.98
C PRO A 251 7.25 -21.50 -12.21
N ALA A 252 8.38 -21.26 -11.53
CA ALA A 252 8.60 -20.10 -10.68
C ALA A 252 9.13 -18.88 -11.46
N LYS A 253 9.68 -19.09 -12.67
CA LYS A 253 10.21 -18.03 -13.54
C LYS A 253 9.44 -18.00 -14.85
N GLY A 254 9.07 -16.79 -15.30
CA GLY A 254 8.45 -16.55 -16.60
C GLY A 254 6.98 -16.93 -16.73
N TYR A 255 6.44 -17.78 -15.87
CA TYR A 255 5.05 -18.21 -15.96
C TYR A 255 4.07 -17.08 -15.61
N LYS A 256 3.11 -16.84 -16.51
CA LYS A 256 2.04 -15.85 -16.32
C LYS A 256 0.96 -16.43 -15.43
N THR A 257 0.89 -16.00 -14.16
CA THR A 257 -0.03 -16.56 -13.16
C THR A 257 -1.43 -15.94 -13.17
N ARG A 258 -1.63 -14.78 -13.83
CA ARG A 258 -2.94 -14.16 -13.93
C ARG A 258 -3.89 -15.05 -14.74
N ASN A 259 -5.10 -15.26 -14.23
CA ASN A 259 -6.13 -16.02 -14.95
C ASN A 259 -6.52 -15.28 -16.26
N PRO A 260 -6.37 -15.91 -17.43
CA PRO A 260 -6.75 -15.30 -18.73
C PRO A 260 -8.25 -14.95 -18.79
N LYS A 261 -9.10 -15.71 -18.12
CA LYS A 261 -10.56 -15.54 -18.09
C LYS A 261 -11.06 -14.59 -16.96
N ALA A 262 -10.14 -13.87 -16.26
CA ALA A 262 -10.55 -12.94 -15.22
C ALA A 262 -11.39 -11.81 -15.81
N THR A 263 -12.57 -11.54 -15.24
CA THR A 263 -13.51 -10.49 -15.70
C THR A 263 -12.87 -9.09 -15.73
N SER A 264 -11.90 -8.84 -14.85
CA SER A 264 -11.15 -7.59 -14.81
C SER A 264 -10.17 -7.38 -15.96
N ASN A 265 -9.95 -8.38 -16.84
CA ASN A 265 -9.08 -8.23 -18.01
C ASN A 265 -9.62 -7.22 -19.03
N LYS A 266 -10.95 -7.08 -19.12
CA LYS A 266 -11.61 -6.11 -20.02
C LYS A 266 -11.28 -4.64 -19.70
N PHE A 267 -10.85 -4.36 -18.46
CA PHE A 267 -10.47 -3.01 -18.02
C PHE A 267 -8.98 -2.71 -18.20
N ILE A 268 -8.17 -3.66 -18.68
CA ILE A 268 -6.74 -3.46 -18.90
C ILE A 268 -6.53 -3.21 -20.39
N ILE A 269 -6.11 -1.99 -20.72
CA ILE A 269 -5.78 -1.59 -22.11
C ILE A 269 -4.39 -2.11 -22.45
N GLU A 270 -3.40 -1.75 -21.64
CA GLU A 270 -2.01 -2.14 -21.85
C GLU A 270 -1.45 -2.77 -20.58
N ARG A 271 -0.82 -3.94 -20.70
CA ARG A 271 -0.11 -4.58 -19.59
C ARG A 271 1.29 -3.99 -19.45
N ARG A 272 1.84 -4.06 -18.23
CA ARG A 272 3.24 -3.68 -17.99
C ARG A 272 4.15 -4.39 -19.00
N LYS A 273 5.02 -3.64 -19.62
CA LYS A 273 6.15 -4.19 -20.40
C LYS A 273 7.12 -4.85 -19.43
N LYS A 274 7.70 -5.98 -19.84
CA LYS A 274 8.72 -6.69 -19.05
C LYS A 274 10.03 -5.91 -19.07
#